data_2bbe1e792a8267fb8323aa8fb4d6f38a
#
_entry.id   2bbe1e792a8267fb8323aa8fb4d6f38a
#
_cell.length_a   1.000
_cell.length_b   1.000
_cell.length_c   1.000
_cell.angle_alpha   90.00
_cell.angle_beta   90.00
_cell.angle_gamma   90.00
#
_symmetry.space_group_name_H-M   'P 1'
#
loop_
_entity.id
_entity.type
_entity.pdbx_description
1 polymer ?
#
loop_
_entity_poly.entity_id
_entity_poly.type
_entity_poly.pdbx_seq_one_letter_code
_entity_poly.pdbx_strand_id
1 'polypeptide(L)'
;MAVMVSPSLLAANFLDLRKDIEMINTSEADWLHLDVMDGMFVPNISFGFPVLEAVSKICKKPLDVHYMIMQPERYIKQTAALGAMMMNVHYEACTHLHRTVEEIHQAGMKAGVTLNPSTPVCMLEDIIRDVDMVLLMSVNPGFGGQRFIEQTINKAQQLREMISRTGSHALIEVDGGVQEETAPRLVKAGVDVLVSGSYVFKAADPHKVIKSLKELGESTQL
;
A
#
# COMPACT_ATOMS: atom_id res chain seq x y z
N MET A 1 -18.51 -1.01 3.53
CA MET A 1 -17.84 0.12 2.82
C MET A 1 -17.28 -0.43 1.52
N ALA A 2 -17.26 0.35 0.46
CA ALA A 2 -16.63 -0.09 -0.80
C ALA A 2 -15.13 -0.29 -0.55
N VAL A 3 -14.57 -1.39 -1.06
CA VAL A 3 -13.13 -1.64 -0.99
C VAL A 3 -12.42 -0.79 -2.04
N MET A 4 -11.24 -0.28 -1.71
CA MET A 4 -10.39 0.48 -2.62
C MET A 4 -9.34 -0.44 -3.26
N VAL A 5 -8.94 -0.10 -4.49
CA VAL A 5 -7.93 -0.86 -5.25
C VAL A 5 -6.78 0.07 -5.62
N SER A 6 -5.57 -0.34 -5.23
CA SER A 6 -4.30 0.37 -5.48
C SER A 6 -3.34 -0.54 -6.27
N PRO A 7 -3.34 -0.51 -7.61
CA PRO A 7 -2.41 -1.33 -8.40
C PRO A 7 -0.95 -0.94 -8.12
N SER A 8 -0.07 -1.95 -7.90
CA SER A 8 1.37 -1.71 -7.66
C SER A 8 2.14 -1.58 -8.97
N LEU A 9 2.76 -0.41 -9.18
CA LEU A 9 3.58 -0.11 -10.36
C LEU A 9 4.82 -1.03 -10.49
N LEU A 10 5.23 -1.68 -9.41
CA LEU A 10 6.35 -2.63 -9.42
C LEU A 10 6.14 -3.78 -10.43
N ALA A 11 4.89 -4.13 -10.73
CA ALA A 11 4.53 -5.19 -11.67
C ALA A 11 4.28 -4.70 -13.11
N ALA A 12 4.39 -3.40 -13.37
CA ALA A 12 4.16 -2.78 -14.67
C ALA A 12 5.30 -3.08 -15.67
N ASN A 13 5.08 -2.75 -16.93
CA ASN A 13 6.10 -2.84 -17.96
C ASN A 13 7.01 -1.61 -17.93
N PHE A 14 8.19 -1.74 -17.32
CA PHE A 14 9.16 -0.63 -17.21
C PHE A 14 9.70 -0.12 -18.55
N LEU A 15 9.55 -0.88 -19.66
CA LEU A 15 9.89 -0.41 -21.01
C LEU A 15 8.82 0.52 -21.60
N ASP A 16 7.60 0.52 -21.03
CA ASP A 16 6.48 1.36 -21.50
C ASP A 16 5.55 1.74 -20.32
N LEU A 17 6.12 2.35 -19.27
CA LEU A 17 5.37 2.76 -18.07
C LEU A 17 4.22 3.72 -18.39
N ARG A 18 4.38 4.59 -19.42
CA ARG A 18 3.32 5.51 -19.82
C ARG A 18 2.02 4.80 -20.16
N LYS A 19 2.09 3.73 -20.93
CA LYS A 19 0.92 2.94 -21.34
C LYS A 19 0.19 2.36 -20.11
N ASP A 20 0.95 1.81 -19.16
CA ASP A 20 0.39 1.20 -17.97
C ASP A 20 -0.23 2.27 -17.03
N ILE A 21 0.40 3.45 -16.91
CA ILE A 21 -0.16 4.56 -16.13
C ILE A 21 -1.43 5.11 -16.79
N GLU A 22 -1.50 5.21 -18.11
CA GLU A 22 -2.69 5.62 -18.85
C GLU A 22 -3.83 4.62 -18.68
N MET A 23 -3.53 3.32 -18.65
CA MET A 23 -4.50 2.27 -18.30
C MET A 23 -5.04 2.48 -16.87
N ILE A 24 -4.18 2.72 -15.88
CA ILE A 24 -4.60 3.00 -14.50
C ILE A 24 -5.45 4.28 -14.44
N ASN A 25 -5.07 5.35 -15.13
CA ASN A 25 -5.82 6.61 -15.16
C ASN A 25 -7.26 6.45 -15.65
N THR A 26 -7.48 5.52 -16.59
CA THR A 26 -8.80 5.25 -17.19
C THR A 26 -9.57 4.12 -16.51
N SER A 27 -8.93 3.41 -15.58
CA SER A 27 -9.55 2.32 -14.80
C SER A 27 -10.33 2.84 -13.59
N GLU A 28 -11.01 1.92 -12.91
CA GLU A 28 -11.68 2.17 -11.64
C GLU A 28 -10.74 2.08 -10.42
N ALA A 29 -9.41 2.01 -10.62
CA ALA A 29 -8.44 2.08 -9.53
C ALA A 29 -8.62 3.37 -8.72
N ASP A 30 -8.47 3.28 -7.40
CA ASP A 30 -8.59 4.43 -6.51
C ASP A 30 -7.27 5.17 -6.37
N TRP A 31 -6.17 4.42 -6.26
CA TRP A 31 -4.81 4.94 -6.08
C TRP A 31 -3.81 4.26 -7.02
N LEU A 32 -2.57 4.72 -7.01
CA LEU A 32 -1.43 4.03 -7.61
C LEU A 32 -0.39 3.78 -6.52
N HIS A 33 -0.05 2.51 -6.28
CA HIS A 33 0.94 2.08 -5.30
C HIS A 33 2.34 2.07 -5.90
N LEU A 34 3.29 2.68 -5.18
CA LEU A 34 4.66 2.91 -5.64
C LEU A 34 5.66 2.31 -4.65
N ASP A 35 6.23 1.16 -4.97
CA ASP A 35 7.17 0.40 -4.15
C ASP A 35 8.60 0.89 -4.31
N VAL A 36 9.12 1.65 -3.34
CA VAL A 36 10.50 2.16 -3.32
C VAL A 36 11.39 1.26 -2.47
N MET A 37 12.47 0.74 -3.06
CA MET A 37 13.38 -0.20 -2.42
C MET A 37 14.83 0.25 -2.58
N ASP A 38 15.64 0.14 -1.52
CA ASP A 38 17.02 0.65 -1.44
C ASP A 38 18.13 -0.41 -1.46
N GLY A 39 17.79 -1.69 -1.46
CA GLY A 39 18.75 -2.78 -1.37
C GLY A 39 19.36 -2.97 0.03
N MET A 40 18.92 -2.20 1.03
CA MET A 40 19.38 -2.29 2.41
C MET A 40 18.30 -2.85 3.34
N PHE A 41 17.10 -2.28 3.30
CA PHE A 41 15.94 -2.80 4.05
C PHE A 41 15.42 -4.11 3.42
N VAL A 42 15.43 -4.19 2.10
CA VAL A 42 15.07 -5.38 1.32
C VAL A 42 16.18 -5.72 0.34
N PRO A 43 16.37 -7.01 -0.03
CA PRO A 43 17.46 -7.44 -0.94
C PRO A 43 17.13 -7.18 -2.41
N ASN A 44 16.57 -6.02 -2.72
CA ASN A 44 16.21 -5.56 -4.06
C ASN A 44 16.25 -4.04 -4.14
N ILE A 45 16.52 -3.50 -5.34
CA ILE A 45 16.44 -2.09 -5.68
C ILE A 45 15.35 -1.94 -6.73
N SER A 46 14.34 -1.10 -6.52
CA SER A 46 13.28 -0.87 -7.50
C SER A 46 13.54 0.39 -8.34
N PHE A 47 12.98 1.50 -7.94
CA PHE A 47 13.09 2.79 -8.61
C PHE A 47 13.11 3.92 -7.58
N GLY A 48 13.66 5.06 -7.98
CA GLY A 48 13.77 6.25 -7.13
C GLY A 48 13.11 7.47 -7.76
N PHE A 49 13.45 8.66 -7.25
CA PHE A 49 12.83 9.93 -7.58
C PHE A 49 12.73 10.25 -9.08
N PRO A 50 13.72 9.94 -9.96
CA PRO A 50 13.57 10.20 -11.39
C PRO A 50 12.35 9.50 -12.01
N VAL A 51 12.03 8.28 -11.57
CA VAL A 51 10.84 7.55 -12.01
C VAL A 51 9.58 8.11 -11.34
N LEU A 52 9.62 8.35 -10.02
CA LEU A 52 8.50 8.91 -9.26
C LEU A 52 8.06 10.26 -9.82
N GLU A 53 9.01 11.15 -10.16
CA GLU A 53 8.74 12.45 -10.79
C GLU A 53 8.13 12.31 -12.18
N ALA A 54 8.57 11.33 -12.97
CA ALA A 54 7.97 11.07 -14.27
C ALA A 54 6.54 10.54 -14.13
N VAL A 55 6.29 9.64 -13.18
CA VAL A 55 4.97 9.09 -12.86
C VAL A 55 4.04 10.20 -12.38
N SER A 56 4.46 11.05 -11.44
CA SER A 56 3.62 12.10 -10.85
C SER A 56 3.12 13.12 -11.89
N LYS A 57 3.85 13.32 -12.97
CA LYS A 57 3.45 14.24 -14.06
C LYS A 57 2.32 13.72 -14.93
N ILE A 58 2.12 12.41 -15.00
CA ILE A 58 1.14 11.80 -15.92
C ILE A 58 0.06 10.99 -15.20
N CYS A 59 0.31 10.54 -13.97
CA CYS A 59 -0.68 9.84 -13.15
C CYS A 59 -1.74 10.83 -12.67
N LYS A 60 -3.03 10.46 -12.83
CA LYS A 60 -4.19 11.23 -12.36
C LYS A 60 -4.78 10.66 -11.07
N LYS A 61 -4.29 9.50 -10.63
CA LYS A 61 -4.71 8.87 -9.38
C LYS A 61 -3.84 9.35 -8.23
N PRO A 62 -4.38 9.44 -7.01
CA PRO A 62 -3.57 9.68 -5.82
C PRO A 62 -2.40 8.70 -5.72
N LEU A 63 -1.21 9.21 -5.39
CA LEU A 63 -0.01 8.40 -5.24
C LEU A 63 0.11 7.94 -3.79
N ASP A 64 0.19 6.64 -3.62
CA ASP A 64 0.47 5.94 -2.37
C ASP A 64 1.89 5.39 -2.43
N VAL A 65 2.82 5.99 -1.68
CA VAL A 65 4.26 5.69 -1.80
C VAL A 65 4.69 4.81 -0.62
N HIS A 66 5.03 3.57 -0.92
CA HIS A 66 5.49 2.57 0.04
C HIS A 66 7.02 2.49 0.05
N TYR A 67 7.61 2.88 1.18
CA TYR A 67 9.06 2.92 1.37
C TYR A 67 9.58 1.68 2.08
N MET A 68 10.11 0.73 1.32
CA MET A 68 10.90 -0.40 1.79
C MET A 68 12.38 -0.02 1.83
N ILE A 69 12.72 0.99 2.62
CA ILE A 69 14.07 1.57 2.74
C ILE A 69 14.44 1.85 4.19
N MET A 70 15.73 1.92 4.47
CA MET A 70 16.22 2.38 5.77
C MET A 70 16.13 3.91 5.88
N GLN A 71 15.74 4.39 7.07
CA GLN A 71 15.65 5.83 7.38
C GLN A 71 14.74 6.61 6.39
N PRO A 72 13.46 6.19 6.21
CA PRO A 72 12.55 6.81 5.23
C PRO A 72 12.26 8.28 5.52
N GLU A 73 12.39 8.75 6.76
CA GLU A 73 12.20 10.13 7.17
C GLU A 73 13.06 11.13 6.39
N ARG A 74 14.18 10.69 5.84
CA ARG A 74 15.08 11.53 5.02
C ARG A 74 14.43 12.00 3.72
N TYR A 75 13.38 11.33 3.27
CA TYR A 75 12.76 11.55 1.95
C TYR A 75 11.37 12.21 2.02
N ILE A 76 10.88 12.56 3.22
CA ILE A 76 9.55 13.15 3.42
C ILE A 76 9.34 14.39 2.54
N LYS A 77 10.28 15.33 2.53
CA LYS A 77 10.16 16.57 1.75
C LYS A 77 10.13 16.30 0.23
N GLN A 78 10.94 15.38 -0.24
CA GLN A 78 10.97 15.01 -1.66
C GLN A 78 9.69 14.30 -2.08
N THR A 79 9.15 13.42 -1.23
CA THR A 79 7.88 12.72 -1.45
C THR A 79 6.71 13.70 -1.50
N ALA A 80 6.67 14.67 -0.59
CA ALA A 80 5.65 15.72 -0.62
C ALA A 80 5.72 16.57 -1.90
N ALA A 81 6.94 16.88 -2.38
CA ALA A 81 7.14 17.62 -3.62
C ALA A 81 6.63 16.89 -4.88
N LEU A 82 6.47 15.56 -4.84
CA LEU A 82 5.81 14.77 -5.90
C LEU A 82 4.29 14.97 -5.93
N GLY A 83 3.70 15.57 -4.90
CA GLY A 83 2.25 15.60 -4.70
C GLY A 83 1.70 14.25 -4.22
N ALA A 84 2.50 13.44 -3.55
CA ALA A 84 2.05 12.17 -2.99
C ALA A 84 0.91 12.41 -1.98
N MET A 85 -0.13 11.59 -2.06
CA MET A 85 -1.24 11.61 -1.10
C MET A 85 -0.80 11.00 0.23
N MET A 86 -0.05 9.91 0.16
CA MET A 86 0.33 9.10 1.31
C MET A 86 1.79 8.66 1.23
N MET A 87 2.43 8.59 2.38
CA MET A 87 3.76 8.02 2.55
C MET A 87 3.68 6.89 3.58
N ASN A 88 3.91 5.66 3.12
CA ASN A 88 3.96 4.46 3.97
C ASN A 88 5.41 4.17 4.34
N VAL A 89 5.67 4.05 5.64
CA VAL A 89 6.99 3.74 6.19
C VAL A 89 6.93 2.47 7.04
N HIS A 90 7.92 1.60 6.91
CA HIS A 90 7.99 0.41 7.73
C HIS A 90 8.25 0.76 9.21
N TYR A 91 7.48 0.15 10.10
CA TYR A 91 7.70 0.21 11.56
C TYR A 91 9.16 -0.14 11.88
N GLU A 92 9.68 -1.18 11.23
CA GLU A 92 11.01 -1.73 11.46
C GLU A 92 12.15 -0.86 10.92
N ALA A 93 11.84 0.10 10.05
CA ALA A 93 12.82 1.03 9.46
C ALA A 93 12.89 2.38 10.18
N CYS A 94 11.96 2.66 11.10
CA CYS A 94 11.82 3.95 11.78
C CYS A 94 12.26 3.86 13.25
N THR A 95 13.39 4.46 13.59
CA THR A 95 13.85 4.52 14.99
C THR A 95 12.92 5.36 15.87
N HIS A 96 12.34 6.44 15.31
CA HIS A 96 11.45 7.37 16.00
C HIS A 96 10.13 7.51 15.23
N LEU A 97 9.36 6.40 15.19
CA LEU A 97 8.17 6.30 14.35
C LEU A 97 7.17 7.44 14.56
N HIS A 98 6.85 7.79 15.82
CA HIS A 98 5.91 8.88 16.13
C HIS A 98 6.36 10.21 15.50
N ARG A 99 7.64 10.56 15.64
CA ARG A 99 8.20 11.76 15.00
C ARG A 99 8.08 11.71 13.48
N THR A 100 8.39 10.56 12.88
CA THR A 100 8.27 10.38 11.42
C THR A 100 6.84 10.59 10.93
N VAL A 101 5.85 10.05 11.65
CA VAL A 101 4.42 10.26 11.37
C VAL A 101 4.05 11.75 11.43
N GLU A 102 4.46 12.45 12.51
CA GLU A 102 4.23 13.89 12.63
C GLU A 102 4.87 14.70 11.48
N GLU A 103 6.11 14.38 11.10
CA GLU A 103 6.81 15.06 10.00
C GLU A 103 6.12 14.81 8.65
N ILE A 104 5.56 13.61 8.40
CA ILE A 104 4.78 13.32 7.20
C ILE A 104 3.51 14.19 7.17
N HIS A 105 2.78 14.30 8.28
CA HIS A 105 1.61 15.17 8.40
C HIS A 105 1.95 16.64 8.21
N GLN A 106 3.04 17.11 8.81
CA GLN A 106 3.52 18.49 8.65
C GLN A 106 3.91 18.81 7.20
N ALA A 107 4.33 17.80 6.43
CA ALA A 107 4.61 17.94 5.01
C ALA A 107 3.34 17.90 4.12
N GLY A 108 2.15 17.75 4.70
CA GLY A 108 0.86 17.77 4.01
C GLY A 108 0.43 16.43 3.41
N MET A 109 1.08 15.34 3.77
CA MET A 109 0.72 13.97 3.34
C MET A 109 -0.01 13.23 4.45
N LYS A 110 -0.73 12.17 4.08
CA LYS A 110 -1.21 11.15 5.01
C LYS A 110 -0.06 10.23 5.40
N ALA A 111 -0.04 9.80 6.66
CA ALA A 111 0.98 8.90 7.20
C ALA A 111 0.47 7.46 7.28
N GLY A 112 1.12 6.56 6.56
CA GLY A 112 0.92 5.12 6.65
C GLY A 112 2.07 4.44 7.40
N VAL A 113 1.74 3.41 8.17
CA VAL A 113 2.73 2.56 8.84
C VAL A 113 2.60 1.13 8.35
N THR A 114 3.71 0.58 7.86
CA THR A 114 3.78 -0.78 7.31
C THR A 114 4.35 -1.75 8.33
N LEU A 115 3.75 -2.94 8.44
CA LEU A 115 4.24 -4.05 9.25
C LEU A 115 4.69 -5.22 8.38
N ASN A 116 5.91 -5.70 8.61
CA ASN A 116 6.40 -6.96 8.05
C ASN A 116 5.53 -8.16 8.50
N PRO A 117 5.55 -9.28 7.78
CA PRO A 117 4.75 -10.45 8.15
C PRO A 117 4.99 -10.92 9.59
N SER A 118 6.22 -10.84 10.10
CA SER A 118 6.60 -11.27 11.45
C SER A 118 6.30 -10.25 12.56
N THR A 119 6.04 -8.99 12.24
CA THR A 119 5.79 -7.93 13.24
C THR A 119 4.33 -7.97 13.70
N PRO A 120 4.05 -8.16 15.00
CA PRO A 120 2.69 -8.27 15.48
C PRO A 120 1.97 -6.92 15.50
N VAL A 121 0.63 -6.95 15.34
CA VAL A 121 -0.23 -5.75 15.31
C VAL A 121 -0.16 -4.95 16.62
N CYS A 122 0.05 -5.58 17.77
CA CYS A 122 0.14 -4.90 19.06
C CYS A 122 1.26 -3.86 19.16
N MET A 123 2.24 -3.90 18.24
CA MET A 123 3.28 -2.86 18.16
C MET A 123 2.73 -1.48 17.78
N LEU A 124 1.49 -1.40 17.30
CA LEU A 124 0.84 -0.14 16.93
C LEU A 124 -0.06 0.44 18.04
N GLU A 125 -0.19 -0.23 19.19
CA GLU A 125 -1.13 0.14 20.25
C GLU A 125 -1.04 1.63 20.63
N ASP A 126 0.18 2.15 20.77
CA ASP A 126 0.41 3.52 21.23
C ASP A 126 0.36 4.58 20.10
N ILE A 127 0.33 4.17 18.82
CA ILE A 127 0.41 5.10 17.67
C ILE A 127 -0.80 5.00 16.72
N ILE A 128 -1.65 4.00 16.89
CA ILE A 128 -2.74 3.69 15.93
C ILE A 128 -3.72 4.87 15.71
N ARG A 129 -3.81 5.80 16.66
CA ARG A 129 -4.68 6.98 16.55
C ARG A 129 -4.06 8.10 15.73
N ASP A 130 -2.75 8.06 15.56
CA ASP A 130 -1.97 9.11 14.89
C ASP A 130 -1.67 8.76 13.42
N VAL A 131 -2.00 7.54 12.98
CA VAL A 131 -1.76 7.10 11.61
C VAL A 131 -3.05 7.08 10.79
N ASP A 132 -2.95 7.39 9.50
CA ASP A 132 -4.09 7.37 8.58
C ASP A 132 -4.31 5.98 7.97
N MET A 133 -3.27 5.15 7.90
CA MET A 133 -3.33 3.82 7.33
C MET A 133 -2.31 2.88 7.95
N VAL A 134 -2.66 1.60 8.05
CA VAL A 134 -1.72 0.53 8.36
C VAL A 134 -1.67 -0.42 7.17
N LEU A 135 -0.47 -0.54 6.58
CA LEU A 135 -0.20 -1.51 5.53
C LEU A 135 0.33 -2.82 6.13
N LEU A 136 -0.38 -3.90 5.94
CA LEU A 136 0.04 -5.25 6.33
C LEU A 136 0.69 -5.95 5.13
N MET A 137 1.97 -6.29 5.26
CA MET A 137 2.62 -7.14 4.27
C MET A 137 2.09 -8.56 4.35
N SER A 138 1.60 -9.07 3.24
CA SER A 138 1.14 -10.47 3.08
C SER A 138 2.11 -11.35 2.31
N VAL A 139 3.28 -10.80 2.02
CA VAL A 139 4.48 -11.47 1.53
C VAL A 139 5.70 -10.85 2.22
N ASN A 140 6.88 -11.47 2.12
CA ASN A 140 8.10 -10.77 2.55
C ASN A 140 8.39 -9.62 1.59
N PRO A 141 8.61 -8.38 2.07
CA PRO A 141 8.88 -7.25 1.18
C PRO A 141 10.14 -7.46 0.33
N GLY A 142 10.17 -6.86 -0.88
CA GLY A 142 11.30 -6.89 -1.78
C GLY A 142 11.04 -7.44 -3.19
N PHE A 143 10.07 -8.32 -3.38
CA PHE A 143 9.78 -8.92 -4.68
C PHE A 143 8.28 -9.11 -4.89
N GLY A 144 7.82 -8.90 -6.13
CA GLY A 144 6.46 -9.23 -6.54
C GLY A 144 6.25 -10.73 -6.82
N GLY A 145 4.98 -11.15 -6.93
CA GLY A 145 4.62 -12.51 -7.37
C GLY A 145 4.89 -13.63 -6.36
N GLN A 146 5.06 -13.30 -5.09
CA GLN A 146 5.26 -14.27 -4.01
C GLN A 146 3.94 -14.91 -3.56
N ARG A 147 4.06 -16.05 -2.88
CA ARG A 147 2.93 -16.74 -2.27
C ARG A 147 2.40 -15.96 -1.07
N PHE A 148 1.08 -15.82 -0.99
CA PHE A 148 0.37 -15.18 0.11
C PHE A 148 0.65 -15.87 1.47
N ILE A 149 0.90 -15.08 2.51
CA ILE A 149 1.12 -15.54 3.88
C ILE A 149 -0.22 -15.50 4.62
N GLU A 150 -0.76 -16.68 4.91
CA GLU A 150 -2.11 -16.88 5.49
C GLU A 150 -2.33 -16.15 6.82
N GLN A 151 -1.29 -15.99 7.64
CA GLN A 151 -1.37 -15.29 8.93
C GLN A 151 -1.84 -13.83 8.78
N THR A 152 -1.68 -13.21 7.60
CA THR A 152 -2.13 -11.84 7.34
C THR A 152 -3.63 -11.66 7.54
N ILE A 153 -4.44 -12.69 7.26
CA ILE A 153 -5.90 -12.66 7.53
C ILE A 153 -6.17 -12.40 9.01
N ASN A 154 -5.50 -13.15 9.89
CA ASN A 154 -5.65 -12.97 11.36
C ASN A 154 -5.12 -11.60 11.81
N LYS A 155 -4.02 -11.13 11.22
CA LYS A 155 -3.48 -9.78 11.52
C LYS A 155 -4.47 -8.68 11.11
N ALA A 156 -5.13 -8.81 9.96
CA ALA A 156 -6.15 -7.85 9.52
C ALA A 156 -7.34 -7.80 10.50
N GLN A 157 -7.82 -8.95 10.98
CA GLN A 157 -8.88 -9.01 12.00
C GLN A 157 -8.46 -8.36 13.32
N GLN A 158 -7.26 -8.69 13.83
CA GLN A 158 -6.72 -8.08 15.05
C GLN A 158 -6.57 -6.56 14.93
N LEU A 159 -6.12 -6.09 13.75
CA LEU A 159 -5.97 -4.66 13.48
C LEU A 159 -7.33 -3.96 13.42
N ARG A 160 -8.34 -4.57 12.79
CA ARG A 160 -9.72 -4.04 12.76
C ARG A 160 -10.31 -3.94 14.17
N GLU A 161 -10.08 -4.93 15.02
CA GLU A 161 -10.49 -4.91 16.44
C GLU A 161 -9.76 -3.78 17.20
N MET A 162 -8.45 -3.60 16.98
CA MET A 162 -7.68 -2.52 17.59
C MET A 162 -8.22 -1.15 17.18
N ILE A 163 -8.43 -0.91 15.88
CA ILE A 163 -8.99 0.33 15.32
C ILE A 163 -10.35 0.63 15.97
N SER A 164 -11.24 -0.36 16.03
CA SER A 164 -12.57 -0.19 16.65
C SER A 164 -12.49 0.12 18.14
N ARG A 165 -11.65 -0.59 18.89
CA ARG A 165 -11.47 -0.42 20.33
C ARG A 165 -10.86 0.93 20.71
N THR A 166 -9.92 1.41 19.90
CA THR A 166 -9.20 2.67 20.17
C THR A 166 -9.92 3.91 19.63
N GLY A 167 -10.94 3.72 18.77
CA GLY A 167 -11.61 4.82 18.06
C GLY A 167 -10.73 5.46 16.98
N SER A 168 -9.71 4.74 16.48
CA SER A 168 -8.90 5.19 15.36
C SER A 168 -9.71 5.20 14.05
N HIS A 169 -9.29 6.04 13.11
CA HIS A 169 -9.84 6.12 11.75
C HIS A 169 -8.90 5.53 10.69
N ALA A 170 -7.83 4.86 11.12
CA ALA A 170 -6.85 4.27 10.21
C ALA A 170 -7.50 3.26 9.25
N LEU A 171 -7.13 3.35 7.98
CA LEU A 171 -7.47 2.35 6.98
C LEU A 171 -6.55 1.13 7.14
N ILE A 172 -7.03 -0.04 6.71
CA ILE A 172 -6.21 -1.25 6.61
C ILE A 172 -5.93 -1.53 5.14
N GLU A 173 -4.66 -1.48 4.77
CA GLU A 173 -4.18 -1.86 3.45
C GLU A 173 -3.45 -3.20 3.53
N VAL A 174 -3.49 -3.99 2.46
CA VAL A 174 -2.73 -5.25 2.34
C VAL A 174 -2.01 -5.30 1.01
N ASP A 175 -0.70 -5.58 1.06
CA ASP A 175 0.15 -5.77 -0.11
C ASP A 175 0.82 -7.15 -0.12
N GLY A 176 0.70 -7.82 -1.27
CA GLY A 176 1.33 -9.09 -1.59
C GLY A 176 0.35 -10.24 -1.81
N GLY A 177 0.42 -10.88 -2.97
CA GLY A 177 -0.40 -12.04 -3.30
C GLY A 177 -1.91 -11.80 -3.33
N VAL A 178 -2.33 -10.52 -3.51
CA VAL A 178 -3.74 -10.16 -3.65
C VAL A 178 -4.23 -10.52 -5.05
N GLN A 179 -5.20 -11.44 -5.09
CA GLN A 179 -5.80 -12.01 -6.29
C GLN A 179 -7.20 -12.55 -6.00
N GLU A 180 -7.86 -13.16 -6.99
CA GLU A 180 -9.24 -13.65 -6.90
C GLU A 180 -9.51 -14.53 -5.67
N GLU A 181 -8.56 -15.38 -5.28
CA GLU A 181 -8.73 -16.31 -4.14
C GLU A 181 -8.53 -15.65 -2.78
N THR A 182 -7.65 -14.65 -2.68
CA THR A 182 -7.24 -14.03 -1.41
C THR A 182 -8.03 -12.77 -1.10
N ALA A 183 -8.39 -11.98 -2.11
CA ALA A 183 -9.05 -10.68 -1.95
C ALA A 183 -10.40 -10.78 -1.19
N PRO A 184 -11.33 -11.72 -1.48
CA PRO A 184 -12.59 -11.82 -0.73
C PRO A 184 -12.36 -12.10 0.75
N ARG A 185 -11.34 -12.88 1.08
CA ARG A 185 -11.00 -13.25 2.46
C ARG A 185 -10.42 -12.05 3.22
N LEU A 186 -9.62 -11.21 2.55
CA LEU A 186 -9.08 -9.98 3.10
C LEU A 186 -10.19 -8.95 3.37
N VAL A 187 -11.10 -8.74 2.42
CA VAL A 187 -12.25 -7.86 2.59
C VAL A 187 -13.11 -8.31 3.76
N LYS A 188 -13.40 -9.61 3.87
CA LYS A 188 -14.11 -10.19 5.01
C LYS A 188 -13.39 -9.99 6.35
N ALA A 189 -12.06 -9.95 6.34
CA ALA A 189 -11.23 -9.67 7.53
C ALA A 189 -11.20 -8.18 7.90
N GLY A 190 -11.81 -7.30 7.12
CA GLY A 190 -11.91 -5.88 7.38
C GLY A 190 -10.86 -5.02 6.68
N VAL A 191 -10.25 -5.51 5.60
CA VAL A 191 -9.31 -4.74 4.77
C VAL A 191 -10.08 -3.71 3.94
N ASP A 192 -9.58 -2.49 3.90
CA ASP A 192 -10.18 -1.36 3.18
C ASP A 192 -9.53 -1.14 1.81
N VAL A 193 -8.23 -1.44 1.67
CA VAL A 193 -7.43 -1.19 0.46
C VAL A 193 -6.68 -2.44 0.04
N LEU A 194 -6.83 -2.82 -1.23
CA LEU A 194 -6.16 -3.97 -1.83
C LEU A 194 -5.06 -3.50 -2.78
N VAL A 195 -3.80 -3.79 -2.44
CA VAL A 195 -2.68 -3.60 -3.36
C VAL A 195 -2.54 -4.84 -4.23
N SER A 196 -2.64 -4.68 -5.55
CA SER A 196 -2.54 -5.78 -6.49
C SER A 196 -1.60 -5.44 -7.65
N GLY A 197 -0.51 -6.18 -7.76
CA GLY A 197 0.50 -5.99 -8.80
C GLY A 197 0.30 -6.93 -9.99
N SER A 198 0.97 -8.09 -9.96
CA SER A 198 1.00 -9.02 -11.08
C SER A 198 -0.38 -9.51 -11.53
N TYR A 199 -1.34 -9.62 -10.64
CA TYR A 199 -2.71 -10.03 -10.96
C TYR A 199 -3.42 -9.01 -11.87
N VAL A 200 -3.13 -7.72 -11.69
CA VAL A 200 -3.65 -6.64 -12.54
C VAL A 200 -2.83 -6.52 -13.83
N PHE A 201 -1.51 -6.27 -13.73
CA PHE A 201 -0.70 -5.89 -14.89
C PHE A 201 -0.42 -7.04 -15.88
N LYS A 202 -0.54 -8.32 -15.47
CA LYS A 202 -0.40 -9.48 -16.37
C LYS A 202 -1.73 -10.02 -16.89
N ALA A 203 -2.85 -9.41 -16.50
CA ALA A 203 -4.16 -9.82 -16.97
C ALA A 203 -4.37 -9.46 -18.45
N ALA A 204 -5.15 -10.27 -19.14
CA ALA A 204 -5.58 -9.96 -20.51
C ALA A 204 -6.47 -8.68 -20.56
N ASP A 205 -7.24 -8.43 -19.49
CA ASP A 205 -8.06 -7.23 -19.30
C ASP A 205 -7.87 -6.69 -17.87
N PRO A 206 -6.90 -5.78 -17.67
CA PRO A 206 -6.65 -5.17 -16.36
C PRO A 206 -7.84 -4.36 -15.80
N HIS A 207 -8.63 -3.71 -16.67
CA HIS A 207 -9.82 -2.95 -16.25
C HIS A 207 -10.84 -3.86 -15.59
N LYS A 208 -11.09 -5.03 -16.18
CA LYS A 208 -12.02 -6.02 -15.63
C LYS A 208 -11.54 -6.55 -14.27
N VAL A 209 -10.24 -6.79 -14.13
CA VAL A 209 -9.65 -7.26 -12.86
C VAL A 209 -9.81 -6.21 -11.77
N ILE A 210 -9.45 -4.95 -12.04
CA ILE A 210 -9.62 -3.85 -11.07
C ILE A 210 -11.08 -3.72 -10.65
N LYS A 211 -12.01 -3.74 -11.61
CA LYS A 211 -13.43 -3.67 -11.34
C LYS A 211 -13.92 -4.83 -10.46
N SER A 212 -13.51 -6.07 -10.78
CA SER A 212 -13.92 -7.24 -9.99
C SER A 212 -13.41 -7.18 -8.55
N LEU A 213 -12.21 -6.63 -8.32
CA LEU A 213 -11.70 -6.42 -6.96
C LEU A 213 -12.52 -5.38 -6.19
N LYS A 214 -12.97 -4.30 -6.84
CA LYS A 214 -13.82 -3.27 -6.20
C LYS A 214 -15.20 -3.80 -5.82
N GLU A 215 -15.80 -4.62 -6.67
CA GLU A 215 -17.13 -5.20 -6.45
C GLU A 215 -17.19 -6.14 -5.22
N LEU A 216 -16.03 -6.63 -4.72
CA LEU A 216 -15.97 -7.42 -3.49
C LEU A 216 -16.49 -6.66 -2.26
N GLY A 217 -16.29 -5.34 -2.21
CA GLY A 217 -16.80 -4.49 -1.13
C GLY A 217 -18.32 -4.34 -1.12
N GLU A 218 -18.97 -4.50 -2.27
CA GLU A 218 -20.42 -4.39 -2.41
C GLU A 218 -21.13 -5.69 -1.99
N SER A 219 -20.51 -6.83 -2.28
CA SER A 219 -21.08 -8.16 -1.98
C SER A 219 -21.00 -8.56 -0.52
N THR A 220 -20.25 -7.84 0.31
CA THR A 220 -20.08 -8.14 1.75
C THR A 220 -21.16 -7.45 2.62
N GLN A 221 -22.07 -6.69 2.01
CA GLN A 221 -23.15 -5.97 2.70
C GLN A 221 -24.52 -6.73 2.71
N LEU A 222 -24.55 -7.96 2.22
CA LEU A 222 -25.70 -8.87 2.28
C LEU A 222 -25.45 -9.96 3.32
#